data_37c58230936e7c3c2e7ed78e311004be
#
_entry.id   37c58230936e7c3c2e7ed78e311004be
#
_cell.length_a   1.000
_cell.length_b   1.000
_cell.length_c   1.000
_cell.angle_alpha   90.00
_cell.angle_beta   90.00
_cell.angle_gamma   90.00
#
_symmetry.space_group_name_H-M   'P 1'
#
loop_
_entity.id
_entity.type
_entity.pdbx_description
1 polymer ?
#
loop_
_entity_poly.entity_id
_entity_poly.type
_entity_poly.pdbx_seq_one_letter_code
_entity_poly.pdbx_strand_id
1 'polypeptide(L)'
;MKAVVLGSGGWGTALSLVLCDNGHETWLWSHNPAKAAEMAETRRNPLLKGVGLPDSLHITSDLSCLEGADMVVSAPPSFAVRETGKKMAPWLRPETILVTVSKGIERDTNLRMSQVLQEVTGNICKVVALSGPSHAEEVGIRMPTGCVSACPDRAAARFVQDAFMNDYFRVYTSYDIIGVELAAALKNVVALSCGICTGLGFQDNTKALLMTRAMAELTRLGEQLGGTRRTFGGLAGMGDLIVTCTSLHSRNNRAGILIGQGKTVREAMEEVGAVVEGYYAAESIHQLAEREGVDMPICRCAYEVLYHGKQVRDVVTELMTRAKKDELLETTWL
;
A
#
# COMPACT_ATOMS: atom_id res chain seq x y z
N MET A 1 1.02 -22.46 -13.25
CA MET A 1 0.40 -22.55 -11.91
C MET A 1 -0.97 -21.92 -11.90
N LYS A 2 -1.81 -22.27 -10.94
CA LYS A 2 -3.11 -21.63 -10.71
C LYS A 2 -2.95 -20.48 -9.71
N ALA A 3 -3.27 -19.24 -10.14
CA ALA A 3 -3.21 -18.04 -9.31
C ALA A 3 -4.61 -17.42 -9.17
N VAL A 4 -5.00 -17.07 -7.95
CA VAL A 4 -6.30 -16.44 -7.68
C VAL A 4 -6.07 -15.07 -7.02
N VAL A 5 -6.61 -14.02 -7.63
CA VAL A 5 -6.54 -12.65 -7.09
C VAL A 5 -7.87 -12.29 -6.45
N LEU A 6 -7.88 -12.08 -5.15
CA LEU A 6 -9.06 -11.70 -4.37
C LEU A 6 -9.13 -10.18 -4.25
N GLY A 7 -9.97 -9.56 -5.07
CA GLY A 7 -10.20 -8.12 -5.08
C GLY A 7 -10.06 -7.52 -6.47
N SER A 8 -11.20 -7.19 -7.09
CA SER A 8 -11.32 -6.61 -8.42
C SER A 8 -11.18 -5.07 -8.44
N GLY A 9 -10.34 -4.52 -7.55
CA GLY A 9 -9.87 -3.14 -7.64
C GLY A 9 -8.92 -2.93 -8.81
N GLY A 10 -8.53 -1.68 -9.10
CA GLY A 10 -7.54 -1.40 -10.15
C GLY A 10 -6.26 -2.22 -9.98
N TRP A 11 -5.70 -2.24 -8.76
CA TRP A 11 -4.46 -2.95 -8.48
C TRP A 11 -4.57 -4.48 -8.61
N GLY A 12 -5.61 -5.09 -8.03
CA GLY A 12 -5.82 -6.54 -8.19
C GLY A 12 -6.02 -6.93 -9.66
N THR A 13 -6.75 -6.11 -10.42
CA THR A 13 -6.91 -6.34 -11.87
C THR A 13 -5.58 -6.20 -12.62
N ALA A 14 -4.78 -5.17 -12.34
CA ALA A 14 -3.47 -5.01 -12.99
C ALA A 14 -2.52 -6.19 -12.69
N LEU A 15 -2.49 -6.68 -11.44
CA LEU A 15 -1.71 -7.87 -11.08
C LEU A 15 -2.21 -9.14 -11.78
N SER A 16 -3.54 -9.28 -11.98
CA SER A 16 -4.09 -10.40 -12.75
C SER A 16 -3.62 -10.38 -14.20
N LEU A 17 -3.45 -9.19 -14.80
CA LEU A 17 -2.90 -9.07 -16.15
C LEU A 17 -1.44 -9.49 -16.21
N VAL A 18 -0.62 -9.09 -15.22
CA VAL A 18 0.79 -9.54 -15.14
C VAL A 18 0.87 -11.06 -15.07
N LEU A 19 0.02 -11.70 -14.26
CA LEU A 19 -0.04 -13.16 -14.15
C LEU A 19 -0.50 -13.84 -15.44
N CYS A 20 -1.48 -13.27 -16.14
CA CYS A 20 -1.91 -13.76 -17.45
C CYS A 20 -0.79 -13.64 -18.50
N ASP A 21 -0.08 -12.49 -18.55
CA ASP A 21 1.04 -12.25 -19.46
C ASP A 21 2.19 -13.25 -19.21
N ASN A 22 2.34 -13.72 -17.96
CA ASN A 22 3.31 -14.76 -17.59
C ASN A 22 2.80 -16.20 -17.84
N GLY A 23 1.64 -16.36 -18.48
CA GLY A 23 1.10 -17.66 -18.87
C GLY A 23 0.51 -18.48 -17.71
N HIS A 24 0.12 -17.84 -16.61
CA HIS A 24 -0.52 -18.52 -15.47
C HIS A 24 -2.03 -18.64 -15.68
N GLU A 25 -2.62 -19.76 -15.21
CA GLU A 25 -4.06 -19.86 -15.05
C GLU A 25 -4.51 -18.88 -13.98
N THR A 26 -5.15 -17.78 -14.39
CA THR A 26 -5.41 -16.65 -13.50
C THR A 26 -6.90 -16.42 -13.31
N TRP A 27 -7.30 -16.31 -12.05
CA TRP A 27 -8.66 -16.02 -11.62
C TRP A 27 -8.70 -14.67 -10.90
N LEU A 28 -9.64 -13.81 -11.28
CA LEU A 28 -9.95 -12.55 -10.60
C LEU A 28 -11.31 -12.68 -9.90
N TRP A 29 -11.29 -12.65 -8.58
CA TRP A 29 -12.49 -12.71 -7.76
C TRP A 29 -12.97 -11.31 -7.36
N SER A 30 -14.27 -11.09 -7.52
CA SER A 30 -14.95 -9.87 -7.03
C SER A 30 -15.97 -10.24 -5.96
N HIS A 31 -15.98 -9.51 -4.84
CA HIS A 31 -16.99 -9.68 -3.80
C HIS A 31 -18.41 -9.29 -4.26
N ASN A 32 -18.51 -8.53 -5.35
CA ASN A 32 -19.77 -8.08 -5.94
C ASN A 32 -20.08 -8.92 -7.19
N PRO A 33 -21.13 -9.78 -7.17
CA PRO A 33 -21.46 -10.64 -8.30
C PRO A 33 -21.82 -9.88 -9.58
N ALA A 34 -22.55 -8.76 -9.44
CA ALA A 34 -22.93 -7.94 -10.61
C ALA A 34 -21.69 -7.35 -11.29
N LYS A 35 -20.72 -6.86 -10.50
CA LYS A 35 -19.46 -6.35 -11.03
C LYS A 35 -18.64 -7.46 -11.69
N ALA A 36 -18.62 -8.67 -11.11
CA ALA A 36 -17.95 -9.82 -11.72
C ALA A 36 -18.54 -10.16 -13.09
N ALA A 37 -19.88 -10.24 -13.17
CA ALA A 37 -20.60 -10.52 -14.42
C ALA A 37 -20.34 -9.44 -15.48
N GLU A 38 -20.45 -8.15 -15.12
CA GLU A 38 -20.14 -7.03 -16.01
C GLU A 38 -18.71 -7.10 -16.57
N MET A 39 -17.73 -7.34 -15.70
CA MET A 39 -16.32 -7.45 -16.15
C MET A 39 -16.09 -8.69 -17.03
N ALA A 40 -16.78 -9.80 -16.76
CA ALA A 40 -16.68 -11.01 -17.56
C ALA A 40 -17.26 -10.82 -18.98
N GLU A 41 -18.39 -10.09 -19.06
CA GLU A 41 -19.05 -9.78 -20.32
C GLU A 41 -18.32 -8.70 -21.15
N THR A 42 -18.02 -7.57 -20.50
CA THR A 42 -17.46 -6.39 -21.19
C THR A 42 -15.96 -6.48 -21.41
N ARG A 43 -15.28 -7.38 -20.72
CA ARG A 43 -13.80 -7.47 -20.67
C ARG A 43 -13.15 -6.13 -20.32
N ARG A 44 -13.76 -5.38 -19.41
CA ARG A 44 -13.28 -4.08 -18.92
C ARG A 44 -13.51 -3.93 -17.43
N ASN A 45 -12.59 -3.22 -16.75
CA ASN A 45 -12.79 -2.81 -15.37
C ASN A 45 -12.86 -1.28 -15.29
N PRO A 46 -13.98 -0.69 -14.82
CA PRO A 46 -14.09 0.78 -14.68
C PRO A 46 -13.00 1.42 -13.81
N LEU A 47 -12.41 0.64 -12.89
CA LEU A 47 -11.32 1.08 -12.00
C LEU A 47 -9.92 0.97 -12.64
N LEU A 48 -9.83 0.41 -13.87
CA LEU A 48 -8.59 0.33 -14.66
C LEU A 48 -8.91 0.77 -16.10
N LYS A 49 -9.20 2.06 -16.24
CA LYS A 49 -9.69 2.63 -17.49
C LYS A 49 -8.71 2.44 -18.63
N GLY A 50 -9.25 2.16 -19.83
CA GLY A 50 -8.44 2.04 -21.07
C GLY A 50 -7.73 0.71 -21.24
N VAL A 51 -7.84 -0.21 -20.27
CA VAL A 51 -7.20 -1.54 -20.32
C VAL A 51 -8.24 -2.61 -20.63
N GLY A 52 -7.98 -3.44 -21.64
CA GLY A 52 -8.76 -4.64 -21.94
C GLY A 52 -8.35 -5.82 -21.09
N LEU A 53 -9.31 -6.64 -20.67
CA LEU A 53 -9.06 -7.88 -19.94
C LEU A 53 -8.99 -9.05 -20.95
N PRO A 54 -7.90 -9.86 -20.95
CA PRO A 54 -7.73 -10.96 -21.90
C PRO A 54 -8.75 -12.08 -21.64
N ASP A 55 -9.09 -12.85 -22.66
CA ASP A 55 -10.02 -13.99 -22.54
C ASP A 55 -9.49 -15.07 -21.60
N SER A 56 -8.17 -15.19 -21.46
CA SER A 56 -7.51 -16.10 -20.54
C SER A 56 -7.72 -15.74 -19.05
N LEU A 57 -8.18 -14.53 -18.72
CA LEU A 57 -8.50 -14.13 -17.37
C LEU A 57 -9.91 -14.64 -16.98
N HIS A 58 -9.97 -15.56 -16.04
CA HIS A 58 -11.23 -16.01 -15.45
C HIS A 58 -11.75 -15.01 -14.43
N ILE A 59 -13.01 -14.60 -14.53
CA ILE A 59 -13.61 -13.60 -13.65
C ILE A 59 -14.81 -14.20 -12.96
N THR A 60 -14.86 -14.13 -11.62
CA THR A 60 -15.92 -14.78 -10.83
C THR A 60 -16.20 -14.05 -9.51
N SER A 61 -17.35 -14.33 -8.92
CA SER A 61 -17.67 -13.99 -7.52
C SER A 61 -17.76 -15.23 -6.62
N ASP A 62 -17.52 -16.42 -7.17
CA ASP A 62 -17.52 -17.67 -6.42
C ASP A 62 -16.11 -17.95 -5.86
N LEU A 63 -16.02 -18.23 -4.56
CA LEU A 63 -14.78 -18.57 -3.88
C LEU A 63 -14.30 -20.00 -4.17
N SER A 64 -15.11 -20.85 -4.79
CA SER A 64 -14.67 -22.18 -5.26
C SER A 64 -13.49 -22.09 -6.25
N CYS A 65 -13.26 -20.92 -6.87
CA CYS A 65 -12.07 -20.66 -7.68
C CYS A 65 -10.75 -20.87 -6.92
N LEU A 66 -10.78 -20.80 -5.57
CA LEU A 66 -9.61 -21.03 -4.71
C LEU A 66 -9.20 -22.51 -4.63
N GLU A 67 -10.08 -23.44 -4.98
CA GLU A 67 -9.76 -24.87 -4.93
C GLU A 67 -8.55 -25.16 -5.82
N GLY A 68 -7.54 -25.80 -5.22
CA GLY A 68 -6.30 -26.15 -5.92
C GLY A 68 -5.38 -24.98 -6.27
N ALA A 69 -5.60 -23.77 -5.75
CA ALA A 69 -4.74 -22.63 -6.02
C ALA A 69 -3.31 -22.84 -5.46
N ASP A 70 -2.31 -22.60 -6.29
CA ASP A 70 -0.90 -22.57 -5.89
C ASP A 70 -0.55 -21.24 -5.21
N MET A 71 -1.16 -20.16 -5.68
CA MET A 71 -0.97 -18.79 -5.16
C MET A 71 -2.31 -18.07 -5.03
N VAL A 72 -2.49 -17.39 -3.89
CA VAL A 72 -3.64 -16.52 -3.64
C VAL A 72 -3.14 -15.11 -3.34
N VAL A 73 -3.58 -14.12 -4.13
CA VAL A 73 -3.23 -12.71 -3.97
C VAL A 73 -4.38 -11.99 -3.28
N SER A 74 -4.16 -11.55 -2.05
CA SER A 74 -5.11 -10.74 -1.27
C SER A 74 -4.94 -9.26 -1.64
N ALA A 75 -5.89 -8.73 -2.41
CA ALA A 75 -5.88 -7.36 -2.94
C ALA A 75 -7.10 -6.50 -2.54
N PRO A 76 -7.83 -6.78 -1.44
CA PRO A 76 -8.87 -5.88 -0.97
C PRO A 76 -8.26 -4.62 -0.32
N PRO A 77 -9.05 -3.55 -0.10
CA PRO A 77 -8.65 -2.44 0.79
C PRO A 77 -8.27 -2.95 2.19
N SER A 78 -7.41 -2.21 2.90
CA SER A 78 -6.88 -2.64 4.22
C SER A 78 -7.96 -3.04 5.21
N PHE A 79 -9.05 -2.29 5.31
CA PHE A 79 -10.17 -2.57 6.20
C PHE A 79 -10.95 -3.86 5.88
N ALA A 80 -10.81 -4.41 4.67
CA ALA A 80 -11.52 -5.61 4.24
C ALA A 80 -10.64 -6.88 4.22
N VAL A 81 -9.35 -6.76 4.57
CA VAL A 81 -8.40 -7.89 4.55
C VAL A 81 -8.83 -8.98 5.51
N ARG A 82 -9.21 -8.64 6.75
CA ARG A 82 -9.65 -9.62 7.76
C ARG A 82 -10.85 -10.44 7.30
N GLU A 83 -11.89 -9.79 6.84
CA GLU A 83 -13.11 -10.47 6.41
C GLU A 83 -12.90 -11.29 5.12
N THR A 84 -12.09 -10.78 4.19
CA THR A 84 -11.71 -11.55 3.00
C THR A 84 -10.84 -12.76 3.40
N GLY A 85 -9.93 -12.57 4.35
CA GLY A 85 -9.08 -13.63 4.91
C GLY A 85 -9.89 -14.75 5.54
N LYS A 86 -10.88 -14.44 6.38
CA LYS A 86 -11.79 -15.44 6.96
C LYS A 86 -12.53 -16.25 5.89
N LYS A 87 -13.00 -15.60 4.82
CA LYS A 87 -13.73 -16.27 3.72
C LYS A 87 -12.85 -17.20 2.91
N MET A 88 -11.58 -16.86 2.70
CA MET A 88 -10.65 -17.70 1.92
C MET A 88 -10.01 -18.82 2.75
N ALA A 89 -9.91 -18.67 4.08
CA ALA A 89 -9.20 -19.60 4.95
C ALA A 89 -9.59 -21.09 4.76
N PRO A 90 -10.89 -21.45 4.59
CA PRO A 90 -11.28 -22.85 4.37
C PRO A 90 -10.76 -23.49 3.08
N TRP A 91 -10.31 -22.69 2.12
CA TRP A 91 -9.85 -23.12 0.80
C TRP A 91 -8.31 -23.23 0.71
N LEU A 92 -7.60 -22.71 1.72
CA LEU A 92 -6.14 -22.66 1.70
C LEU A 92 -5.54 -24.01 2.11
N ARG A 93 -4.39 -24.32 1.52
CA ARG A 93 -3.59 -25.51 1.83
C ARG A 93 -2.21 -25.08 2.34
N PRO A 94 -1.47 -25.94 3.07
CA PRO A 94 -0.14 -25.61 3.58
C PRO A 94 0.85 -25.17 2.48
N GLU A 95 0.70 -25.71 1.26
CA GLU A 95 1.55 -25.42 0.11
C GLU A 95 1.18 -24.13 -0.61
N THR A 96 -0.02 -23.60 -0.38
CA THR A 96 -0.48 -22.36 -1.01
C THR A 96 0.37 -21.18 -0.54
N ILE A 97 0.86 -20.36 -1.46
CA ILE A 97 1.51 -19.11 -1.14
C ILE A 97 0.46 -17.99 -1.12
N LEU A 98 0.30 -17.36 0.04
CA LEU A 98 -0.61 -16.23 0.22
C LEU A 98 0.16 -14.91 0.08
N VAL A 99 -0.22 -14.09 -0.88
CA VAL A 99 0.43 -12.79 -1.16
C VAL A 99 -0.48 -11.66 -0.71
N THR A 100 0.01 -10.79 0.18
CA THR A 100 -0.69 -9.54 0.48
C THR A 100 -0.13 -8.40 -0.37
N VAL A 101 -1.03 -7.62 -0.98
CA VAL A 101 -0.69 -6.43 -1.76
C VAL A 101 -1.42 -5.19 -1.23
N SER A 102 -2.16 -5.33 -0.14
CA SER A 102 -2.89 -4.25 0.53
C SER A 102 -1.93 -3.41 1.35
N LYS A 103 -1.99 -2.10 1.15
CA LYS A 103 -1.09 -1.14 1.81
C LYS A 103 -1.85 -0.44 2.95
N GLY A 104 -1.66 -0.88 4.18
CA GLY A 104 -2.34 -0.33 5.35
C GLY A 104 -2.00 -1.05 6.64
N ILE A 105 -2.51 -0.49 7.72
CA ILE A 105 -2.49 -1.04 9.08
C ILE A 105 -3.95 -1.24 9.49
N GLU A 106 -4.26 -2.37 10.09
CA GLU A 106 -5.61 -2.62 10.57
C GLU A 106 -5.93 -1.71 11.75
N ARG A 107 -7.11 -1.09 11.72
CA ARG A 107 -7.58 -0.24 12.81
C ARG A 107 -7.77 -1.06 14.08
N ASP A 108 -7.73 -0.40 15.21
CA ASP A 108 -7.94 -0.95 16.55
C ASP A 108 -6.87 -1.94 17.00
N THR A 109 -6.41 -2.84 16.13
CA THR A 109 -5.37 -3.83 16.43
C THR A 109 -3.96 -3.35 16.13
N ASN A 110 -3.83 -2.40 15.19
CA ASN A 110 -2.55 -1.94 14.64
C ASN A 110 -1.70 -3.07 14.02
N LEU A 111 -2.34 -4.15 13.57
CA LEU A 111 -1.68 -5.26 12.90
C LEU A 111 -1.36 -4.92 11.43
N ARG A 112 -0.20 -5.38 10.96
CA ARG A 112 0.15 -5.38 9.55
C ARG A 112 -0.72 -6.39 8.79
N MET A 113 -0.93 -6.18 7.51
CA MET A 113 -1.81 -7.03 6.70
C MET A 113 -1.39 -8.50 6.71
N SER A 114 -0.08 -8.79 6.70
CA SER A 114 0.42 -10.17 6.83
C SER A 114 0.05 -10.81 8.17
N GLN A 115 0.11 -10.05 9.27
CA GLN A 115 -0.28 -10.55 10.59
C GLN A 115 -1.79 -10.82 10.66
N VAL A 116 -2.61 -9.93 10.09
CA VAL A 116 -4.07 -10.14 9.99
C VAL A 116 -4.36 -11.45 9.22
N LEU A 117 -3.70 -11.65 8.07
CA LEU A 117 -3.89 -12.85 7.27
C LEU A 117 -3.41 -14.10 8.02
N GLN A 118 -2.26 -14.05 8.67
CA GLN A 118 -1.73 -15.16 9.49
C GLN A 118 -2.71 -15.56 10.60
N GLU A 119 -3.25 -14.56 11.29
CA GLU A 119 -4.22 -14.80 12.39
C GLU A 119 -5.49 -15.49 11.86
N VAL A 120 -6.13 -14.94 10.82
CA VAL A 120 -7.43 -15.46 10.34
C VAL A 120 -7.32 -16.78 9.57
N THR A 121 -6.13 -17.10 9.04
CA THR A 121 -5.88 -18.39 8.35
C THR A 121 -5.23 -19.42 9.28
N GLY A 122 -5.02 -19.11 10.56
CA GLY A 122 -4.38 -20.02 11.50
C GLY A 122 -2.94 -20.39 11.12
N ASN A 123 -2.22 -19.51 10.41
CA ASN A 123 -0.85 -19.75 9.90
C ASN A 123 -0.72 -20.99 9.00
N ILE A 124 -1.80 -21.41 8.32
CA ILE A 124 -1.79 -22.64 7.52
C ILE A 124 -0.81 -22.55 6.34
N CYS A 125 -0.57 -21.35 5.80
CA CYS A 125 0.30 -21.13 4.66
C CYS A 125 1.24 -19.94 4.89
N LYS A 126 2.29 -19.83 4.05
CA LYS A 126 3.24 -18.72 4.12
C LYS A 126 2.64 -17.47 3.54
N VAL A 127 2.84 -16.34 4.23
CA VAL A 127 2.39 -15.03 3.77
C VAL A 127 3.58 -14.22 3.25
N VAL A 128 3.46 -13.69 2.04
CA VAL A 128 4.44 -12.85 1.35
C VAL A 128 3.83 -11.47 1.13
N ALA A 129 4.56 -10.39 1.40
CA ALA A 129 4.14 -9.05 1.02
C ALA A 129 4.75 -8.65 -0.32
N LEU A 130 3.93 -8.19 -1.27
CA LEU A 130 4.39 -7.63 -2.54
C LEU A 130 4.06 -6.14 -2.58
N SER A 131 5.07 -5.28 -2.60
CA SER A 131 4.91 -3.83 -2.57
C SER A 131 6.04 -3.09 -3.28
N GLY A 132 5.77 -1.85 -3.70
CA GLY A 132 6.71 -0.99 -4.43
C GLY A 132 5.99 0.14 -5.16
N PRO A 133 6.70 0.99 -5.91
CA PRO A 133 6.13 2.03 -6.75
C PRO A 133 5.34 1.39 -7.90
N SER A 134 4.02 1.33 -7.77
CA SER A 134 3.18 0.50 -8.63
C SER A 134 1.75 1.08 -8.74
N HIS A 135 1.59 2.12 -9.57
CA HIS A 135 0.26 2.57 -9.95
C HIS A 135 -0.39 1.55 -10.89
N ALA A 136 -1.61 1.16 -10.56
CA ALA A 136 -2.37 0.15 -11.31
C ALA A 136 -2.54 0.53 -12.78
N GLU A 137 -2.74 1.82 -13.04
CA GLU A 137 -2.93 2.40 -14.36
C GLU A 137 -1.70 2.20 -15.25
N GLU A 138 -0.51 2.37 -14.70
CA GLU A 138 0.76 2.21 -15.40
C GLU A 138 1.09 0.72 -15.64
N VAL A 139 0.89 -0.10 -14.61
CA VAL A 139 1.08 -1.56 -14.73
C VAL A 139 0.11 -2.15 -15.76
N GLY A 140 -1.15 -1.71 -15.76
CA GLY A 140 -2.17 -2.17 -16.69
C GLY A 140 -1.84 -1.90 -18.17
N ILE A 141 -1.03 -0.89 -18.46
CA ILE A 141 -0.53 -0.59 -19.81
C ILE A 141 0.92 -1.02 -20.01
N ARG A 142 1.42 -1.91 -19.17
CA ARG A 142 2.75 -2.55 -19.25
C ARG A 142 3.93 -1.58 -19.18
N MET A 143 3.81 -0.49 -18.41
CA MET A 143 4.93 0.41 -18.15
C MET A 143 5.94 -0.24 -17.20
N PRO A 144 7.25 -0.01 -17.38
CA PRO A 144 8.29 -0.55 -16.51
C PRO A 144 8.03 -0.24 -15.04
N THR A 145 7.85 -1.29 -14.23
CA THR A 145 7.48 -1.19 -12.82
C THR A 145 8.35 -2.10 -11.98
N GLY A 146 8.70 -1.68 -10.76
CA GLY A 146 9.51 -2.47 -9.84
C GLY A 146 8.83 -2.67 -8.49
N CYS A 147 8.79 -3.91 -8.00
CA CYS A 147 8.25 -4.28 -6.68
C CYS A 147 9.24 -5.10 -5.86
N VAL A 148 8.95 -5.26 -4.58
CA VAL A 148 9.65 -6.14 -3.64
C VAL A 148 8.69 -7.22 -3.17
N SER A 149 9.10 -8.47 -3.31
CA SER A 149 8.50 -9.65 -2.71
C SER A 149 9.21 -9.94 -1.39
N ALA A 150 8.53 -9.75 -0.26
CA ALA A 150 9.12 -9.84 1.06
C ALA A 150 8.52 -10.97 1.90
N CYS A 151 9.39 -11.86 2.38
CA CYS A 151 9.05 -12.94 3.29
C CYS A 151 10.32 -13.42 4.02
N PRO A 152 10.27 -13.78 5.32
CA PRO A 152 11.37 -14.45 6.00
C PRO A 152 11.77 -15.78 5.33
N ASP A 153 10.79 -16.47 4.72
CA ASP A 153 11.05 -17.66 3.90
C ASP A 153 11.50 -17.26 2.50
N ARG A 154 12.77 -17.51 2.21
CA ARG A 154 13.39 -17.18 0.92
C ARG A 154 12.74 -17.89 -0.27
N ALA A 155 12.29 -19.13 -0.08
CA ALA A 155 11.66 -19.90 -1.16
C ALA A 155 10.31 -19.29 -1.52
N ALA A 156 9.49 -18.91 -0.53
CA ALA A 156 8.22 -18.23 -0.74
C ALA A 156 8.41 -16.87 -1.42
N ALA A 157 9.40 -16.06 -0.99
CA ALA A 157 9.70 -14.79 -1.62
C ALA A 157 10.11 -14.95 -3.09
N ARG A 158 10.94 -15.95 -3.40
CA ARG A 158 11.34 -16.27 -4.78
C ARG A 158 10.21 -16.81 -5.63
N PHE A 159 9.35 -17.66 -5.07
CA PHE A 159 8.17 -18.16 -5.77
C PHE A 159 7.31 -17.00 -6.30
N VAL A 160 7.06 -15.99 -5.45
CA VAL A 160 6.31 -14.80 -5.86
C VAL A 160 7.10 -13.94 -6.86
N GLN A 161 8.41 -13.81 -6.69
CA GLN A 161 9.29 -13.15 -7.67
C GLN A 161 9.15 -13.80 -9.05
N ASP A 162 9.29 -15.12 -9.14
CA ASP A 162 9.22 -15.88 -10.38
C ASP A 162 7.83 -15.81 -11.03
N ALA A 163 6.78 -15.78 -10.19
CA ALA A 163 5.40 -15.69 -10.65
C ALA A 163 5.07 -14.36 -11.35
N PHE A 164 5.60 -13.26 -10.84
CA PHE A 164 5.26 -11.93 -11.34
C PHE A 164 6.30 -11.31 -12.29
N MET A 165 7.56 -11.78 -12.25
CA MET A 165 8.62 -11.14 -12.99
C MET A 165 8.51 -11.37 -14.50
N ASN A 166 8.61 -10.29 -15.28
CA ASN A 166 8.67 -10.32 -16.75
C ASN A 166 9.46 -9.10 -17.27
N ASP A 167 9.35 -8.77 -18.55
CA ASP A 167 10.09 -7.71 -19.22
C ASP A 167 9.67 -6.28 -18.82
N TYR A 168 8.47 -6.09 -18.24
CA TYR A 168 8.01 -4.80 -17.74
C TYR A 168 7.72 -4.78 -16.23
N PHE A 169 7.66 -5.93 -15.55
CA PHE A 169 7.39 -6.02 -14.12
C PHE A 169 8.57 -6.68 -13.40
N ARG A 170 9.42 -5.84 -12.79
CA ARG A 170 10.63 -6.29 -12.10
C ARG A 170 10.34 -6.56 -10.62
N VAL A 171 10.70 -7.73 -10.11
CA VAL A 171 10.51 -8.08 -8.70
C VAL A 171 11.86 -8.38 -8.04
N TYR A 172 12.12 -7.74 -6.91
CA TYR A 172 13.25 -8.02 -6.03
C TYR A 172 12.77 -8.77 -4.79
N THR A 173 13.63 -9.54 -4.15
CA THR A 173 13.27 -10.25 -2.91
C THR A 173 13.84 -9.57 -1.69
N SER A 174 13.13 -9.67 -0.55
CA SER A 174 13.58 -9.22 0.76
C SER A 174 13.15 -10.22 1.84
N TYR A 175 13.94 -10.35 2.90
CA TYR A 175 13.50 -11.07 4.11
C TYR A 175 12.63 -10.19 5.02
N ASP A 176 12.73 -8.88 4.90
CA ASP A 176 12.13 -7.88 5.77
C ASP A 176 10.68 -7.57 5.36
N ILE A 177 9.77 -8.50 5.65
CA ILE A 177 8.34 -8.29 5.43
C ILE A 177 7.81 -7.14 6.30
N ILE A 178 8.37 -6.94 7.50
CA ILE A 178 7.95 -5.90 8.45
C ILE A 178 8.21 -4.52 7.84
N GLY A 179 9.45 -4.25 7.45
CA GLY A 179 9.83 -2.97 6.87
C GLY A 179 9.09 -2.68 5.56
N VAL A 180 8.90 -3.68 4.69
CA VAL A 180 8.16 -3.52 3.42
C VAL A 180 6.71 -3.13 3.66
N GLU A 181 5.99 -3.79 4.56
CA GLU A 181 4.60 -3.47 4.87
C GLU A 181 4.45 -2.12 5.58
N LEU A 182 5.30 -1.83 6.58
CA LEU A 182 5.26 -0.56 7.30
C LEU A 182 5.56 0.61 6.36
N ALA A 183 6.61 0.52 5.56
CA ALA A 183 6.94 1.57 4.60
C ALA A 183 5.78 1.84 3.64
N ALA A 184 5.16 0.79 3.10
CA ALA A 184 4.03 0.89 2.17
C ALA A 184 2.75 1.46 2.81
N ALA A 185 2.49 1.15 4.08
CA ALA A 185 1.32 1.65 4.80
C ALA A 185 1.50 3.11 5.22
N LEU A 186 2.65 3.41 5.85
CA LEU A 186 2.89 4.69 6.51
C LEU A 186 3.12 5.84 5.52
N LYS A 187 3.68 5.57 4.31
CA LYS A 187 3.88 6.59 3.27
C LYS A 187 2.61 7.34 2.85
N ASN A 188 1.44 6.72 3.03
CA ASN A 188 0.17 7.30 2.58
C ASN A 188 -0.19 8.58 3.32
N VAL A 189 0.19 8.73 4.60
CA VAL A 189 0.02 9.98 5.34
C VAL A 189 0.93 11.08 4.80
N VAL A 190 2.15 10.72 4.39
CA VAL A 190 3.10 11.67 3.80
C VAL A 190 2.60 12.17 2.44
N ALA A 191 2.04 11.26 1.63
CA ALA A 191 1.47 11.64 0.34
C ALA A 191 0.26 12.58 0.49
N LEU A 192 -0.57 12.38 1.51
CA LEU A 192 -1.66 13.29 1.85
C LEU A 192 -1.11 14.66 2.28
N SER A 193 -0.09 14.69 3.15
CA SER A 193 0.58 15.91 3.61
C SER A 193 1.26 16.66 2.45
N CYS A 194 1.89 15.96 1.50
CA CYS A 194 2.43 16.57 0.28
C CYS A 194 1.33 17.21 -0.58
N GLY A 195 0.18 16.56 -0.67
CA GLY A 195 -1.01 17.13 -1.32
C GLY A 195 -1.47 18.42 -0.66
N ILE A 196 -1.57 18.44 0.67
CA ILE A 196 -1.93 19.64 1.45
C ILE A 196 -0.96 20.79 1.14
N CYS A 197 0.35 20.53 1.14
CA CYS A 197 1.37 21.52 0.77
C CYS A 197 1.15 22.05 -0.65
N THR A 198 0.84 21.17 -1.60
CA THR A 198 0.53 21.57 -2.99
C THR A 198 -0.72 22.45 -3.05
N GLY A 199 -1.80 22.07 -2.35
CA GLY A 199 -3.05 22.85 -2.29
C GLY A 199 -2.89 24.24 -1.69
N LEU A 200 -1.94 24.41 -0.76
CA LEU A 200 -1.56 25.70 -0.17
C LEU A 200 -0.64 26.56 -1.08
N GLY A 201 -0.19 26.03 -2.23
CA GLY A 201 0.71 26.70 -3.16
C GLY A 201 2.19 26.54 -2.83
N PHE A 202 2.58 25.65 -1.90
CA PHE A 202 4.00 25.35 -1.66
C PHE A 202 4.62 24.59 -2.82
N GLN A 203 5.89 24.87 -3.08
CA GLN A 203 6.65 24.41 -4.23
C GLN A 203 7.51 23.16 -3.89
N ASP A 204 8.38 22.78 -4.81
CA ASP A 204 9.12 21.52 -4.78
C ASP A 204 10.11 21.39 -3.61
N ASN A 205 10.75 22.50 -3.18
CA ASN A 205 11.63 22.48 -2.00
C ASN A 205 10.90 22.02 -0.74
N THR A 206 9.66 22.52 -0.52
CA THR A 206 8.84 22.12 0.63
C THR A 206 8.46 20.65 0.55
N LYS A 207 8.07 20.15 -0.62
CA LYS A 207 7.75 18.74 -0.82
C LYS A 207 8.96 17.83 -0.60
N ALA A 208 10.13 18.22 -1.14
CA ALA A 208 11.37 17.49 -0.96
C ALA A 208 11.76 17.40 0.52
N LEU A 209 11.73 18.53 1.25
CA LEU A 209 11.97 18.60 2.69
C LEU A 209 11.00 17.67 3.45
N LEU A 210 9.70 17.78 3.16
CA LEU A 210 8.66 17.00 3.81
C LEU A 210 8.87 15.50 3.59
N MET A 211 9.08 15.06 2.33
CA MET A 211 9.30 13.64 2.00
C MET A 211 10.54 13.08 2.69
N THR A 212 11.65 13.81 2.66
CA THR A 212 12.91 13.36 3.26
C THR A 212 12.79 13.25 4.79
N ARG A 213 12.24 14.27 5.44
CA ARG A 213 12.11 14.28 6.91
C ARG A 213 11.05 13.28 7.39
N ALA A 214 9.93 13.16 6.67
CA ALA A 214 8.92 12.14 6.98
C ALA A 214 9.48 10.73 6.82
N MET A 215 10.27 10.46 5.77
CA MET A 215 10.93 9.15 5.62
C MET A 215 11.86 8.84 6.80
N ALA A 216 12.57 9.82 7.33
CA ALA A 216 13.38 9.63 8.52
C ALA A 216 12.52 9.28 9.76
N GLU A 217 11.34 9.88 9.92
CA GLU A 217 10.37 9.52 10.98
C GLU A 217 9.86 8.09 10.80
N LEU A 218 9.41 7.75 9.59
CA LEU A 218 8.90 6.41 9.27
C LEU A 218 9.96 5.32 9.47
N THR A 219 11.22 5.63 9.14
CA THR A 219 12.33 4.72 9.35
C THR A 219 12.55 4.44 10.84
N ARG A 220 12.54 5.48 11.70
CA ARG A 220 12.68 5.30 13.16
C ARG A 220 11.57 4.43 13.74
N LEU A 221 10.31 4.74 13.40
CA LEU A 221 9.18 3.93 13.86
C LEU A 221 9.28 2.50 13.33
N GLY A 222 9.64 2.35 12.05
CA GLY A 222 9.76 1.05 11.43
C GLY A 222 10.86 0.18 12.05
N GLU A 223 12.00 0.76 12.41
CA GLU A 223 13.07 0.05 13.14
C GLU A 223 12.62 -0.38 14.53
N GLN A 224 11.93 0.50 15.25
CA GLN A 224 11.37 0.17 16.56
C GLN A 224 10.38 -0.99 16.51
N LEU A 225 9.64 -1.10 15.42
CA LEU A 225 8.68 -2.18 15.16
C LEU A 225 9.32 -3.45 14.54
N GLY A 226 10.65 -3.50 14.42
CA GLY A 226 11.41 -4.66 13.95
C GLY A 226 11.71 -4.70 12.45
N GLY A 227 11.45 -3.63 11.71
CA GLY A 227 11.87 -3.49 10.32
C GLY A 227 13.33 -3.08 10.18
N THR A 228 13.86 -3.19 8.98
CA THR A 228 15.25 -2.85 8.68
C THR A 228 15.34 -1.45 8.04
N ARG A 229 16.18 -0.56 8.56
CA ARG A 229 16.42 0.80 8.04
C ARG A 229 16.61 0.85 6.52
N ARG A 230 17.38 -0.07 5.96
CA ARG A 230 17.66 -0.12 4.52
C ARG A 230 16.43 -0.32 3.66
N THR A 231 15.41 -1.01 4.16
CA THR A 231 14.14 -1.26 3.46
C THR A 231 13.41 0.05 3.16
N PHE A 232 13.46 1.01 4.09
CA PHE A 232 12.81 2.32 3.92
C PHE A 232 13.47 3.17 2.83
N GLY A 233 14.76 3.01 2.56
CA GLY A 233 15.45 3.64 1.42
C GLY A 233 15.25 2.93 0.08
N GLY A 234 14.59 1.76 0.07
CA GLY A 234 14.37 0.93 -1.12
C GLY A 234 13.08 1.24 -1.86
N LEU A 235 12.70 0.30 -2.76
CA LEU A 235 11.50 0.42 -3.62
C LEU A 235 10.21 0.54 -2.81
N ALA A 236 10.01 -0.30 -1.79
CA ALA A 236 8.80 -0.30 -0.97
C ALA A 236 8.68 0.93 -0.05
N GLY A 237 9.80 1.61 0.26
CA GLY A 237 9.86 2.84 1.05
C GLY A 237 9.95 4.08 0.16
N MET A 238 11.18 4.57 -0.06
CA MET A 238 11.43 5.81 -0.79
C MET A 238 10.86 5.78 -2.21
N GLY A 239 10.99 4.67 -2.95
CA GLY A 239 10.47 4.54 -4.30
C GLY A 239 8.95 4.74 -4.36
N ASP A 240 8.21 4.02 -3.49
CA ASP A 240 6.75 4.12 -3.42
C ASP A 240 6.28 5.46 -2.82
N LEU A 241 7.08 6.07 -1.92
CA LEU A 241 6.82 7.41 -1.40
C LEU A 241 6.88 8.45 -2.52
N ILE A 242 7.96 8.46 -3.30
CA ILE A 242 8.16 9.44 -4.39
C ILE A 242 6.97 9.38 -5.36
N VAL A 243 6.68 8.21 -5.91
CA VAL A 243 5.60 8.07 -6.89
C VAL A 243 4.24 8.46 -6.32
N THR A 244 3.99 8.18 -5.02
CA THR A 244 2.70 8.49 -4.39
C THR A 244 2.55 9.97 -4.06
N CYS A 245 3.64 10.66 -3.71
CA CYS A 245 3.63 12.09 -3.40
C CYS A 245 3.61 12.98 -4.64
N THR A 246 4.09 12.51 -5.79
CA THR A 246 4.23 13.31 -7.01
C THR A 246 3.18 13.03 -8.06
N SER A 247 2.49 11.89 -7.97
CA SER A 247 1.50 11.47 -8.97
C SER A 247 0.08 11.96 -8.64
N LEU A 248 -0.62 12.43 -9.67
CA LEU A 248 -2.06 12.74 -9.61
C LEU A 248 -2.95 11.48 -9.58
N HIS A 249 -2.41 10.29 -9.87
CA HIS A 249 -3.11 9.03 -9.64
C HIS A 249 -3.27 8.72 -8.16
N SER A 250 -2.45 9.33 -7.30
CA SER A 250 -2.52 9.14 -5.85
C SER A 250 -3.77 9.76 -5.25
N ARG A 251 -4.67 8.91 -4.75
CA ARG A 251 -5.87 9.34 -4.00
C ARG A 251 -5.53 10.16 -2.77
N ASN A 252 -4.47 9.77 -2.06
CA ASN A 252 -4.00 10.48 -0.87
C ASN A 252 -3.51 11.90 -1.25
N ASN A 253 -2.70 12.03 -2.29
CA ASN A 253 -2.22 13.31 -2.78
C ASN A 253 -3.38 14.21 -3.22
N ARG A 254 -4.33 13.68 -4.00
CA ARG A 254 -5.52 14.42 -4.43
C ARG A 254 -6.38 14.90 -3.26
N ALA A 255 -6.66 14.04 -2.27
CA ALA A 255 -7.38 14.45 -1.06
C ALA A 255 -6.65 15.58 -0.33
N GLY A 256 -5.33 15.45 -0.20
CA GLY A 256 -4.48 16.48 0.39
C GLY A 256 -4.57 17.82 -0.35
N ILE A 257 -4.52 17.83 -1.68
CA ILE A 257 -4.68 19.04 -2.49
C ILE A 257 -6.00 19.75 -2.16
N LEU A 258 -7.11 19.03 -2.11
CA LEU A 258 -8.42 19.58 -1.81
C LEU A 258 -8.48 20.17 -0.38
N ILE A 259 -7.89 19.49 0.60
CA ILE A 259 -7.78 20.01 1.98
C ILE A 259 -6.93 21.29 2.02
N GLY A 260 -5.78 21.30 1.33
CA GLY A 260 -4.92 22.49 1.24
C GLY A 260 -5.59 23.68 0.55
N GLN A 261 -6.53 23.44 -0.34
CA GLN A 261 -7.38 24.43 -1.01
C GLN A 261 -8.54 24.94 -0.12
N GLY A 262 -8.67 24.43 1.11
CA GLY A 262 -9.66 24.87 2.10
C GLY A 262 -10.90 24.00 2.22
N LYS A 263 -10.99 22.84 1.55
CA LYS A 263 -12.06 21.89 1.80
C LYS A 263 -11.87 21.19 3.14
N THR A 264 -12.96 20.86 3.78
CA THR A 264 -12.93 19.98 4.94
C THR A 264 -12.42 18.58 4.55
N VAL A 265 -11.85 17.84 5.50
CA VAL A 265 -11.40 16.46 5.28
C VAL A 265 -12.51 15.60 4.70
N ARG A 266 -13.75 15.75 5.20
CA ARG A 266 -14.92 15.01 4.74
C ARG A 266 -15.23 15.32 3.27
N GLU A 267 -15.34 16.59 2.91
CA GLU A 267 -15.62 17.01 1.52
C GLU A 267 -14.55 16.50 0.55
N ALA A 268 -13.27 16.58 0.96
CA ALA A 268 -12.15 16.10 0.15
C ALA A 268 -12.22 14.58 -0.08
N MET A 269 -12.57 13.79 0.93
CA MET A 269 -12.72 12.35 0.81
C MET A 269 -13.92 11.96 -0.06
N GLU A 270 -15.05 12.67 0.09
CA GLU A 270 -16.25 12.46 -0.73
C GLU A 270 -15.97 12.77 -2.21
N GLU A 271 -15.24 13.84 -2.52
CA GLU A 271 -14.89 14.22 -3.90
C GLU A 271 -13.88 13.26 -4.55
N VAL A 272 -12.94 12.73 -3.77
CA VAL A 272 -12.03 11.67 -4.28
C VAL A 272 -12.81 10.42 -4.66
N GLY A 273 -13.93 10.14 -3.99
CA GLY A 273 -14.85 9.05 -4.32
C GLY A 273 -14.26 7.65 -4.12
N ALA A 274 -13.18 7.53 -3.35
CA ALA A 274 -12.52 6.27 -3.06
C ALA A 274 -11.79 6.35 -1.71
N VAL A 275 -11.40 5.19 -1.18
CA VAL A 275 -10.70 5.11 0.11
C VAL A 275 -9.39 5.90 0.08
N VAL A 276 -9.24 6.82 1.03
CA VAL A 276 -8.03 7.60 1.28
C VAL A 276 -7.29 6.96 2.46
N GLU A 277 -6.44 5.99 2.16
CA GLU A 277 -5.71 5.21 3.18
C GLU A 277 -4.86 6.09 4.11
N GLY A 278 -4.35 7.23 3.61
CA GLY A 278 -3.56 8.17 4.40
C GLY A 278 -4.31 8.79 5.57
N TYR A 279 -5.63 8.95 5.47
CA TYR A 279 -6.45 9.42 6.58
C TYR A 279 -6.39 8.42 7.74
N TYR A 280 -6.65 7.15 7.47
CA TYR A 280 -6.63 6.10 8.50
C TYR A 280 -5.21 5.78 8.98
N ALA A 281 -4.23 5.83 8.09
CA ALA A 281 -2.83 5.64 8.45
C ALA A 281 -2.33 6.70 9.44
N ALA A 282 -2.84 7.94 9.38
CA ALA A 282 -2.46 8.99 10.32
C ALA A 282 -2.80 8.64 11.77
N GLU A 283 -3.98 8.06 12.00
CA GLU A 283 -4.41 7.59 13.32
C GLU A 283 -3.56 6.41 13.80
N SER A 284 -3.38 5.39 12.94
CA SER A 284 -2.57 4.22 13.28
C SER A 284 -1.10 4.59 13.57
N ILE A 285 -0.51 5.52 12.81
CA ILE A 285 0.85 6.01 13.05
C ILE A 285 0.92 6.74 14.40
N HIS A 286 -0.06 7.59 14.69
CA HIS A 286 -0.10 8.31 15.97
C HIS A 286 -0.13 7.32 17.14
N GLN A 287 -1.03 6.35 17.12
CA GLN A 287 -1.14 5.31 18.17
C GLN A 287 0.15 4.48 18.30
N LEU A 288 0.75 4.09 17.18
CA LEU A 288 2.00 3.33 17.17
C LEU A 288 3.16 4.16 17.72
N ALA A 289 3.28 5.43 17.32
CA ALA A 289 4.33 6.33 17.80
C ALA A 289 4.24 6.58 19.30
N GLU A 290 3.03 6.80 19.83
CA GLU A 290 2.77 6.94 21.29
C GLU A 290 3.15 5.66 22.03
N ARG A 291 2.70 4.51 21.56
CA ARG A 291 2.99 3.21 22.16
C ARG A 291 4.49 2.89 22.22
N GLU A 292 5.20 3.19 21.15
CA GLU A 292 6.63 2.89 21.02
C GLU A 292 7.54 4.03 21.51
N GLY A 293 6.98 5.17 21.92
CA GLY A 293 7.75 6.34 22.39
C GLY A 293 8.61 7.00 21.31
N VAL A 294 8.19 6.97 20.05
CA VAL A 294 8.94 7.51 18.90
C VAL A 294 8.50 8.94 18.56
N ASP A 295 9.44 9.90 18.54
CA ASP A 295 9.16 11.29 18.13
C ASP A 295 8.91 11.38 16.61
N MET A 296 7.66 11.63 16.24
CA MET A 296 7.20 11.73 14.85
C MET A 296 6.45 13.05 14.60
N PRO A 297 7.14 14.19 14.62
CA PRO A 297 6.50 15.52 14.56
C PRO A 297 5.68 15.76 13.30
N ILE A 298 6.13 15.32 12.11
CA ILE A 298 5.39 15.50 10.86
C ILE A 298 4.11 14.66 10.87
N CYS A 299 4.22 13.39 11.26
CA CYS A 299 3.06 12.50 11.31
C CYS A 299 2.06 12.94 12.39
N ARG A 300 2.52 13.40 13.56
CA ARG A 300 1.67 14.00 14.60
C ARG A 300 0.95 15.24 14.07
N CYS A 301 1.65 16.13 13.39
CA CYS A 301 1.04 17.33 12.79
C CYS A 301 -0.01 16.97 11.74
N ALA A 302 0.23 15.94 10.93
CA ALA A 302 -0.77 15.44 9.98
C ALA A 302 -2.02 14.92 10.72
N TYR A 303 -1.85 14.17 11.79
CA TYR A 303 -2.95 13.70 12.64
C TYR A 303 -3.76 14.87 13.23
N GLU A 304 -3.10 15.88 13.80
CA GLU A 304 -3.74 17.08 14.35
C GLU A 304 -4.59 17.83 13.30
N VAL A 305 -4.09 17.95 12.07
CA VAL A 305 -4.86 18.57 10.97
C VAL A 305 -6.07 17.73 10.62
N LEU A 306 -5.91 16.41 10.47
CA LEU A 306 -6.94 15.52 9.95
C LEU A 306 -8.06 15.22 10.95
N TYR A 307 -7.73 15.11 12.24
CA TYR A 307 -8.65 14.66 13.28
C TYR A 307 -9.06 15.76 14.26
N HIS A 308 -8.22 16.80 14.44
CA HIS A 308 -8.47 17.88 15.38
C HIS A 308 -8.66 19.26 14.73
N GLY A 309 -8.62 19.32 13.38
CA GLY A 309 -8.90 20.55 12.64
C GLY A 309 -7.87 21.65 12.82
N LYS A 310 -6.64 21.31 13.25
CA LYS A 310 -5.55 22.29 13.39
C LYS A 310 -5.26 22.96 12.05
N GLN A 311 -5.06 24.28 12.08
CA GLN A 311 -4.79 25.02 10.86
C GLN A 311 -3.44 24.62 10.25
N VAL A 312 -3.43 24.32 8.95
CA VAL A 312 -2.21 23.80 8.28
C VAL A 312 -1.07 24.82 8.34
N ARG A 313 -1.37 26.13 8.22
CA ARG A 313 -0.33 27.17 8.30
C ARG A 313 0.36 27.22 9.66
N ASP A 314 -0.37 26.99 10.74
CA ASP A 314 0.19 26.94 12.09
C ASP A 314 1.11 25.73 12.26
N VAL A 315 0.71 24.60 11.69
CA VAL A 315 1.51 23.36 11.68
C VAL A 315 2.83 23.54 10.92
N VAL A 316 2.80 24.20 9.77
CA VAL A 316 4.03 24.49 9.00
C VAL A 316 4.96 25.40 9.82
N THR A 317 4.42 26.44 10.46
CA THR A 317 5.20 27.32 11.33
C THR A 317 5.81 26.57 12.51
N GLU A 318 5.02 25.71 13.18
CA GLU A 318 5.50 24.86 14.28
C GLU A 318 6.67 23.99 13.84
N LEU A 319 6.55 23.29 12.70
CA LEU A 319 7.61 22.42 12.19
C LEU A 319 8.88 23.17 11.83
N MET A 320 8.75 24.37 11.23
CA MET A 320 9.90 25.19 10.80
C MET A 320 10.61 25.91 11.95
N THR A 321 9.94 26.13 13.08
CA THR A 321 10.50 26.82 14.25
C THR A 321 10.98 25.87 15.35
N ARG A 322 10.96 24.56 15.12
CA ARG A 322 11.51 23.57 16.06
C ARG A 322 12.98 23.82 16.37
N ALA A 323 13.42 23.35 17.54
CA ALA A 323 14.84 23.41 17.94
C ALA A 323 15.75 22.80 16.87
N LYS A 324 16.91 23.39 16.70
CA LYS A 324 17.96 22.91 15.77
C LYS A 324 18.34 21.48 16.13
N LYS A 325 18.49 20.62 15.12
CA LYS A 325 18.93 19.23 15.26
C LYS A 325 19.94 18.91 14.15
N ASP A 326 20.79 17.96 14.41
CA ASP A 326 21.63 17.35 13.36
C ASP A 326 20.76 16.55 12.39
N GLU A 327 21.15 16.51 11.14
CA GLU A 327 20.40 15.74 10.12
C GLU A 327 20.46 14.24 10.41
N LEU A 328 21.66 13.74 10.78
CA LEU A 328 21.89 12.36 11.18
C LEU A 328 22.04 12.31 12.71
N LEU A 329 21.02 11.85 13.41
CA LEU A 329 21.01 11.79 14.88
C LEU A 329 22.04 10.82 15.49
N GLU A 330 22.64 9.97 14.69
CA GLU A 330 23.54 8.88 15.13
C GLU A 330 25.02 9.17 14.90
N THR A 331 25.37 10.33 14.35
CA THR A 331 26.76 10.72 14.11
C THR A 331 27.27 11.61 15.24
N THR A 332 28.31 11.16 15.93
CA THR A 332 29.15 12.04 16.76
C THR A 332 30.05 12.86 15.85
N TRP A 333 30.03 14.19 16.03
CA TRP A 333 31.04 15.06 15.43
C TRP A 333 32.41 14.66 15.97
N LEU A 334 33.37 14.35 15.07
CA LEU A 334 34.76 14.09 15.42
C LEU A 334 35.51 15.37 15.73
#